data_cdbbb23757dd211bf86977b0296d41fc
#
_entry.id   cdbbb23757dd211bf86977b0296d41fc
#
_cell.length_a   1.000
_cell.length_b   1.000
_cell.length_c   1.000
_cell.angle_alpha   90.00
_cell.angle_beta   90.00
_cell.angle_gamma   90.00
#
_symmetry.space_group_name_H-M   'P 1'
#
loop_
_entity.id
_entity.type
_entity.pdbx_description
1 polymer ?
#
loop_
_entity_poly.entity_id
_entity_poly.type
_entity_poly.pdbx_seq_one_letter_code
_entity_poly.pdbx_strand_id
1 'polypeptide(L)'
;MSRVSPSFRKSGTRVNKLFNFKQNIDNMKLDGRRMSTNVDDRRKKGGTAAKVGGGIGIGGIIIALIVWFLGGEAPNVGNILQDVQSTASTWVDSKTQEQMATKCSQFLASTEDFWTEEFEKVGGYYRQPKLVLYSDTVTTGCGYEQAKCMGPFYCNGDESVYIDIDQMVSSYTSMGDVCDLVYAEIIGHEVGHHVEHLRGEMDKMMEMAYRYGQESTQFLKESVRTELLADYYAGCWAHFEQARFGSISDDEIRKTLDLMPKKGDDYIQKKAQGYINPDSFTHGTSEQRYRWFKKGLESGDPAAGRVILTMPYDQL
;
A
#
# COMPACT_ATOMS: atom_id res chain seq x y z
N MET A 1 -62.82 -29.18 -28.58
CA MET A 1 -61.43 -29.60 -28.33
C MET A 1 -60.61 -28.37 -28.07
N SER A 2 -60.55 -27.94 -26.82
CA SER A 2 -59.81 -26.76 -26.37
C SER A 2 -58.49 -27.19 -25.74
N ARG A 3 -57.39 -26.69 -26.27
CA ARG A 3 -56.03 -26.89 -25.66
C ARG A 3 -55.75 -25.75 -24.69
N VAL A 4 -55.56 -26.11 -23.43
CA VAL A 4 -55.12 -25.25 -22.34
C VAL A 4 -53.61 -25.22 -22.38
N SER A 5 -53.01 -24.03 -22.48
CA SER A 5 -51.58 -23.78 -22.33
C SER A 5 -51.26 -23.55 -20.84
N PRO A 6 -50.19 -24.12 -20.29
CA PRO A 6 -49.77 -23.83 -18.90
C PRO A 6 -48.94 -22.53 -18.85
N SER A 7 -49.36 -21.62 -17.98
CA SER A 7 -48.63 -20.39 -17.63
C SER A 7 -47.38 -20.72 -16.82
N PHE A 8 -46.22 -20.35 -17.34
CA PHE A 8 -44.94 -20.34 -16.58
C PHE A 8 -44.92 -19.13 -15.64
N ARG A 9 -45.15 -19.38 -14.35
CA ARG A 9 -44.79 -18.43 -13.29
C ARG A 9 -43.27 -18.40 -13.13
N LYS A 10 -42.65 -17.30 -13.53
CA LYS A 10 -41.27 -16.98 -13.14
C LYS A 10 -41.26 -16.55 -11.69
N SER A 11 -40.91 -17.46 -10.77
CA SER A 11 -40.52 -17.08 -9.40
C SER A 11 -39.08 -16.58 -9.45
N GLY A 12 -38.93 -15.27 -9.50
CA GLY A 12 -37.64 -14.59 -9.34
C GLY A 12 -37.25 -14.59 -7.86
N THR A 13 -36.61 -15.65 -7.41
CA THR A 13 -35.90 -15.61 -6.14
C THR A 13 -34.59 -14.86 -6.35
N ARG A 14 -34.60 -13.56 -6.10
CA ARG A 14 -33.37 -12.79 -5.90
C ARG A 14 -32.68 -13.37 -4.66
N VAL A 15 -31.67 -14.18 -4.87
CA VAL A 15 -30.74 -14.58 -3.84
C VAL A 15 -29.89 -13.35 -3.55
N ASN A 16 -30.30 -12.55 -2.56
CA ASN A 16 -29.42 -11.65 -1.86
C ASN A 16 -28.37 -12.51 -1.15
N LYS A 17 -27.23 -12.78 -1.83
CA LYS A 17 -26.02 -13.18 -1.16
C LYS A 17 -25.52 -11.94 -0.41
N LEU A 18 -26.08 -11.71 0.78
CA LEU A 18 -25.39 -11.02 1.85
C LEU A 18 -24.11 -11.82 2.10
N PHE A 19 -22.98 -11.27 1.66
CA PHE A 19 -21.67 -11.78 2.05
C PHE A 19 -21.61 -11.67 3.57
N ASN A 20 -21.86 -12.79 4.26
CA ASN A 20 -21.51 -12.94 5.65
C ASN A 20 -19.98 -12.86 5.75
N PHE A 21 -19.46 -11.70 6.11
CA PHE A 21 -18.09 -11.50 6.57
C PHE A 21 -17.86 -12.22 7.91
N LYS A 22 -18.00 -13.53 7.90
CA LYS A 22 -17.46 -14.44 8.91
C LYS A 22 -16.36 -15.26 8.24
N GLN A 23 -15.37 -14.60 7.67
CA GLN A 23 -14.08 -15.23 7.53
C GLN A 23 -13.45 -15.22 8.92
N ASN A 24 -13.12 -16.42 9.44
CA ASN A 24 -12.06 -16.54 10.43
C ASN A 24 -10.79 -16.04 9.70
N ILE A 25 -10.54 -14.74 9.76
CA ILE A 25 -9.26 -14.17 9.36
C ILE A 25 -8.31 -14.76 10.41
N ASP A 26 -7.36 -15.58 9.98
CA ASP A 26 -6.21 -15.93 10.80
C ASP A 26 -5.53 -14.62 11.12
N ASN A 27 -5.70 -14.15 12.34
CA ASN A 27 -5.30 -12.83 12.75
C ASN A 27 -3.96 -12.93 13.45
N MET A 28 -3.06 -12.00 13.15
CA MET A 28 -1.87 -11.78 13.98
C MET A 28 -2.28 -11.68 15.45
N LYS A 29 -1.45 -12.24 16.35
CA LYS A 29 -1.69 -12.17 17.79
C LYS A 29 -1.42 -10.77 18.30
N LEU A 30 -2.43 -9.91 18.24
CA LEU A 30 -2.33 -8.49 18.61
C LEU A 30 -2.95 -8.15 19.96
N ASP A 31 -3.55 -9.12 20.65
CA ASP A 31 -4.21 -8.92 21.94
C ASP A 31 -3.22 -8.39 22.98
N GLY A 32 -3.58 -7.27 23.62
CA GLY A 32 -2.74 -6.62 24.62
C GLY A 32 -1.49 -5.90 24.07
N ARG A 33 -1.31 -5.83 22.75
CA ARG A 33 -0.19 -5.13 22.12
C ARG A 33 -0.34 -3.62 22.25
N ARG A 34 0.80 -2.95 22.36
CA ARG A 34 0.88 -1.48 22.38
C ARG A 34 0.25 -0.87 21.13
N MET A 35 -0.44 0.23 21.32
CA MET A 35 -0.87 1.10 20.24
C MET A 35 0.10 2.29 20.12
N SER A 36 0.36 2.74 18.91
CA SER A 36 1.13 3.96 18.68
C SER A 36 0.33 5.20 19.11
N THR A 37 1.02 6.17 19.69
CA THR A 37 0.46 7.50 19.96
C THR A 37 0.64 8.48 18.79
N ASN A 38 1.32 8.04 17.71
CA ASN A 38 1.58 8.84 16.52
C ASN A 38 0.49 8.70 15.45
N VAL A 39 -0.74 8.40 15.86
CA VAL A 39 -1.89 8.26 14.94
C VAL A 39 -2.76 9.51 14.97
N ASP A 40 -3.01 10.10 13.80
CA ASP A 40 -3.96 11.20 13.58
C ASP A 40 -5.17 10.67 12.78
N ASP A 41 -6.24 10.35 13.49
CA ASP A 41 -7.48 9.86 12.88
C ASP A 41 -8.35 11.02 12.39
N ARG A 42 -8.33 11.23 11.08
CA ARG A 42 -9.11 12.28 10.39
C ARG A 42 -10.36 11.75 9.70
N ARG A 43 -10.70 10.47 9.81
CA ARG A 43 -11.84 9.84 9.10
C ARG A 43 -13.17 10.52 9.36
N LYS A 44 -13.38 11.08 10.56
CA LYS A 44 -14.62 11.75 10.99
C LYS A 44 -14.60 13.27 10.81
N LYS A 45 -13.45 13.83 10.43
CA LYS A 45 -13.32 15.27 10.18
C LYS A 45 -13.62 15.50 8.69
N GLY A 46 -14.89 15.72 8.35
CA GLY A 46 -15.30 16.07 6.99
C GLY A 46 -14.43 17.21 6.45
N GLY A 47 -13.74 16.94 5.33
CA GLY A 47 -12.77 17.86 4.75
C GLY A 47 -13.43 19.14 4.27
N THR A 48 -13.14 20.25 4.91
CA THR A 48 -13.23 21.58 4.29
C THR A 48 -12.10 21.66 3.29
N ALA A 49 -12.41 21.49 2.01
CA ALA A 49 -11.46 21.64 0.91
C ALA A 49 -10.87 23.05 0.91
N ALA A 50 -9.70 23.22 1.49
CA ALA A 50 -8.88 24.41 1.26
C ALA A 50 -8.22 24.25 -0.12
N LYS A 51 -8.64 25.07 -1.09
CA LYS A 51 -7.94 25.20 -2.36
C LYS A 51 -6.57 25.81 -2.09
N VAL A 52 -5.55 24.97 -2.01
CA VAL A 52 -4.16 25.39 -2.03
C VAL A 52 -3.60 24.96 -3.39
N GLY A 53 -3.23 25.94 -4.22
CA GLY A 53 -2.43 25.70 -5.40
C GLY A 53 -1.02 25.31 -4.96
N GLY A 54 -0.64 24.08 -5.19
CA GLY A 54 0.67 23.57 -4.83
C GLY A 54 1.06 22.40 -5.72
N GLY A 55 2.33 22.27 -5.98
CA GLY A 55 2.88 21.22 -6.83
C GLY A 55 2.63 19.82 -6.24
N ILE A 56 2.57 18.86 -7.13
CA ILE A 56 2.37 17.45 -6.82
C ILE A 56 3.61 16.92 -6.10
N GLY A 57 3.46 16.39 -4.88
CA GLY A 57 4.56 15.77 -4.13
C GLY A 57 4.97 14.41 -4.74
N ILE A 58 6.20 13.96 -4.45
CA ILE A 58 6.81 12.81 -5.13
C ILE A 58 6.11 11.49 -4.83
N GLY A 59 5.60 11.29 -3.61
CA GLY A 59 4.83 10.09 -3.26
C GLY A 59 3.51 9.98 -4.02
N GLY A 60 2.83 11.12 -4.28
CA GLY A 60 1.63 11.21 -5.11
C GLY A 60 1.86 10.93 -6.58
N ILE A 61 3.08 11.07 -7.03
CA ILE A 61 3.44 10.93 -8.45
C ILE A 61 3.57 9.47 -8.84
N ILE A 62 4.04 8.60 -7.96
CA ILE A 62 4.28 7.18 -8.27
C ILE A 62 2.97 6.50 -8.68
N ILE A 63 1.86 6.79 -8.02
CA ILE A 63 0.55 6.18 -8.33
C ILE A 63 -0.21 6.98 -9.40
N ALA A 64 -0.10 8.30 -9.44
CA ALA A 64 -0.66 9.12 -10.51
C ALA A 64 -0.08 8.76 -11.88
N LEU A 65 1.19 8.31 -11.94
CA LEU A 65 1.81 7.79 -13.16
C LEU A 65 1.15 6.49 -13.63
N ILE A 66 0.74 5.60 -12.72
CA ILE A 66 0.00 4.39 -13.11
C ILE A 66 -1.32 4.75 -13.77
N VAL A 67 -2.04 5.73 -13.26
CA VAL A 67 -3.33 6.18 -13.80
C VAL A 67 -3.13 6.96 -15.12
N TRP A 68 -2.09 7.79 -15.22
CA TRP A 68 -1.80 8.58 -16.42
C TRP A 68 -1.27 7.70 -17.58
N PHE A 69 -0.45 6.69 -17.29
CA PHE A 69 0.05 5.74 -18.29
C PHE A 69 -1.04 4.80 -18.86
N LEU A 70 -2.17 4.65 -18.18
CA LEU A 70 -3.29 3.84 -18.65
C LEU A 70 -4.02 4.43 -19.87
N GLY A 71 -3.69 5.64 -20.33
CA GLY A 71 -4.50 6.32 -21.35
C GLY A 71 -3.82 7.02 -22.52
N GLY A 72 -2.50 7.15 -22.61
CA GLY A 72 -1.83 7.77 -23.79
C GLY A 72 -2.16 9.25 -24.09
N GLU A 73 -3.18 9.81 -23.50
CA GLU A 73 -3.51 11.25 -23.38
C GLU A 73 -3.76 11.50 -21.90
N ALA A 74 -3.39 12.72 -21.42
CA ALA A 74 -3.69 13.11 -20.05
C ALA A 74 -5.15 12.75 -19.75
N PRO A 75 -5.43 11.77 -18.86
CA PRO A 75 -6.78 11.28 -18.73
C PRO A 75 -7.65 12.46 -18.35
N ASN A 76 -8.74 12.64 -19.09
CA ASN A 76 -9.82 13.49 -18.61
C ASN A 76 -10.34 12.82 -17.33
N VAL A 77 -9.76 13.24 -16.21
CA VAL A 77 -10.02 12.70 -14.87
C VAL A 77 -11.53 12.58 -14.59
N GLY A 78 -12.34 13.40 -15.27
CA GLY A 78 -13.79 13.34 -15.23
C GLY A 78 -14.40 12.04 -15.78
N ASN A 79 -13.81 11.41 -16.79
CA ASN A 79 -14.36 10.19 -17.39
C ASN A 79 -13.94 8.93 -16.60
N ILE A 80 -12.70 8.92 -16.07
CA ILE A 80 -12.26 7.83 -15.19
C ILE A 80 -13.05 7.86 -13.87
N LEU A 81 -13.36 9.04 -13.33
CA LEU A 81 -14.21 9.20 -12.16
C LEU A 81 -15.65 8.70 -12.39
N GLN A 82 -16.19 8.79 -13.63
CA GLN A 82 -17.51 8.27 -13.92
C GLN A 82 -17.57 6.74 -14.01
N ASP A 83 -16.54 6.07 -14.55
CA ASP A 83 -16.46 4.61 -14.61
C ASP A 83 -16.14 3.99 -13.22
N VAL A 84 -15.36 4.68 -12.40
CA VAL A 84 -15.08 4.24 -11.02
C VAL A 84 -16.27 4.51 -10.08
N GLN A 85 -17.10 5.52 -10.35
CA GLN A 85 -18.35 5.74 -9.60
C GLN A 85 -19.41 4.65 -9.86
N SER A 86 -19.32 3.88 -10.94
CA SER A 86 -20.24 2.77 -11.23
C SER A 86 -19.86 1.47 -10.50
N THR A 87 -18.64 1.31 -10.02
CA THR A 87 -18.29 0.27 -9.05
C THR A 87 -18.75 0.73 -7.67
N ALA A 88 -19.87 0.15 -7.21
CA ALA A 88 -20.46 0.41 -5.93
C ALA A 88 -19.38 0.54 -4.87
N SER A 89 -19.33 1.70 -4.20
CA SER A 89 -18.49 1.92 -3.02
C SER A 89 -18.85 0.84 -2.00
N THR A 90 -17.99 -0.17 -1.88
CA THR A 90 -18.08 -1.16 -0.80
C THR A 90 -17.64 -0.46 0.48
N TRP A 91 -18.56 0.28 1.10
CA TRP A 91 -18.34 0.87 2.40
C TRP A 91 -18.04 -0.25 3.37
N VAL A 92 -16.89 -0.19 3.97
CA VAL A 92 -16.53 -1.03 5.11
C VAL A 92 -17.39 -0.57 6.28
N ASP A 93 -18.06 -1.49 6.97
CA ASP A 93 -18.89 -1.11 8.11
C ASP A 93 -18.06 -0.47 9.22
N SER A 94 -18.70 0.40 10.03
CA SER A 94 -18.01 1.19 11.06
C SER A 94 -17.25 0.33 12.08
N LYS A 95 -17.71 -0.89 12.35
CA LYS A 95 -17.03 -1.80 13.27
C LYS A 95 -15.73 -2.31 12.67
N THR A 96 -15.75 -2.71 11.42
CA THR A 96 -14.56 -3.13 10.67
C THR A 96 -13.56 -1.98 10.53
N GLN A 97 -14.04 -0.75 10.25
CA GLN A 97 -13.17 0.43 10.21
C GLN A 97 -12.47 0.70 11.55
N GLU A 98 -13.17 0.64 12.68
CA GLU A 98 -12.57 0.84 14.02
C GLU A 98 -11.59 -0.28 14.39
N GLN A 99 -11.92 -1.53 14.05
CA GLN A 99 -11.01 -2.66 14.25
C GLN A 99 -9.73 -2.50 13.44
N MET A 100 -9.86 -2.11 12.16
CA MET A 100 -8.71 -1.90 11.29
C MET A 100 -7.87 -0.70 11.75
N ALA A 101 -8.48 0.41 12.19
CA ALA A 101 -7.76 1.54 12.76
C ALA A 101 -6.95 1.15 14.00
N THR A 102 -7.52 0.32 14.86
CA THR A 102 -6.81 -0.23 16.03
C THR A 102 -5.62 -1.07 15.59
N LYS A 103 -5.80 -1.98 14.63
CA LYS A 103 -4.72 -2.81 14.08
C LYS A 103 -3.63 -1.95 13.41
N CYS A 104 -4.00 -0.95 12.60
CA CYS A 104 -3.04 -0.03 12.00
C CYS A 104 -2.18 0.68 13.05
N SER A 105 -2.77 1.11 14.18
CA SER A 105 -2.04 1.69 15.30
C SER A 105 -1.08 0.68 15.96
N GLN A 106 -1.46 -0.59 16.07
CA GLN A 106 -0.61 -1.65 16.62
C GLN A 106 0.52 -2.02 15.65
N PHE A 107 0.25 -2.08 14.35
CA PHE A 107 1.27 -2.31 13.33
C PHE A 107 2.31 -1.18 13.33
N LEU A 108 1.86 0.09 13.35
CA LEU A 108 2.78 1.22 13.47
C LEU A 108 3.62 1.11 14.74
N ALA A 109 3.02 0.81 15.89
CA ALA A 109 3.74 0.64 17.14
C ALA A 109 4.85 -0.44 17.06
N SER A 110 4.57 -1.54 16.36
CA SER A 110 5.56 -2.59 16.13
C SER A 110 6.70 -2.14 15.22
N THR A 111 6.41 -1.38 14.14
CA THR A 111 7.47 -0.80 13.30
C THR A 111 8.30 0.22 14.06
N GLU A 112 7.69 1.02 14.95
CA GLU A 112 8.40 1.95 15.84
C GLU A 112 9.39 1.22 16.74
N ASP A 113 8.97 0.10 17.36
CA ASP A 113 9.85 -0.71 18.23
C ASP A 113 11.03 -1.26 17.42
N PHE A 114 10.77 -1.85 16.25
CA PHE A 114 11.79 -2.39 15.36
C PHE A 114 12.83 -1.33 14.94
N TRP A 115 12.36 -0.23 14.38
CA TRP A 115 13.27 0.78 13.84
C TRP A 115 14.00 1.56 14.94
N THR A 116 13.40 1.72 16.13
CA THR A 116 14.11 2.28 17.28
C THR A 116 15.32 1.43 17.62
N GLU A 117 15.14 0.10 17.74
CA GLU A 117 16.25 -0.81 18.02
C GLU A 117 17.31 -0.80 16.91
N GLU A 118 16.90 -0.75 15.63
CA GLU A 118 17.84 -0.73 14.49
C GLU A 118 18.66 0.56 14.42
N PHE A 119 18.06 1.71 14.73
CA PHE A 119 18.80 2.98 14.79
C PHE A 119 19.74 3.03 16.01
N GLU A 120 19.30 2.53 17.16
CA GLU A 120 20.14 2.46 18.36
C GLU A 120 21.38 1.58 18.18
N LYS A 121 21.30 0.46 17.44
CA LYS A 121 22.43 -0.42 17.11
C LYS A 121 23.59 0.32 16.41
N VAL A 122 23.28 1.37 15.69
CA VAL A 122 24.27 2.19 14.97
C VAL A 122 24.54 3.55 15.64
N GLY A 123 24.06 3.74 16.88
CA GLY A 123 24.23 4.98 17.63
C GLY A 123 23.37 6.14 17.12
N GLY A 124 22.35 5.85 16.33
CA GLY A 124 21.40 6.82 15.77
C GLY A 124 20.16 7.02 16.64
N TYR A 125 19.33 7.99 16.23
CA TYR A 125 18.01 8.26 16.80
C TYR A 125 16.95 8.09 15.74
N TYR A 126 15.94 7.25 16.02
CA TYR A 126 14.80 7.07 15.12
C TYR A 126 13.73 8.11 15.38
N ARG A 127 13.47 8.97 14.40
CA ARG A 127 12.33 9.89 14.41
C ARG A 127 11.13 9.15 13.81
N GLN A 128 10.14 8.87 14.64
CA GLN A 128 8.96 8.08 14.26
C GLN A 128 8.06 8.84 13.30
N PRO A 129 7.49 8.20 12.28
CA PRO A 129 6.53 8.82 11.37
C PRO A 129 5.18 8.99 12.05
N LYS A 130 4.35 9.87 11.49
CA LYS A 130 2.93 9.94 11.84
C LYS A 130 2.12 9.03 10.93
N LEU A 131 1.10 8.36 11.46
CA LEU A 131 0.08 7.66 10.68
C LEU A 131 -1.18 8.50 10.63
N VAL A 132 -1.59 8.91 9.44
CA VAL A 132 -2.82 9.66 9.20
C VAL A 132 -3.87 8.73 8.59
N LEU A 133 -4.94 8.48 9.33
CA LEU A 133 -6.10 7.76 8.83
C LEU A 133 -7.11 8.77 8.28
N TYR A 134 -7.51 8.63 7.04
CA TYR A 134 -8.42 9.57 6.37
C TYR A 134 -9.49 8.84 5.56
N SER A 135 -10.43 9.59 4.98
CA SER A 135 -11.44 9.07 4.06
C SER A 135 -11.54 9.96 2.83
N ASP A 136 -11.47 9.35 1.65
CA ASP A 136 -11.65 9.96 0.32
C ASP A 136 -10.54 10.94 -0.07
N THR A 137 -10.36 12.04 0.67
CA THR A 137 -9.39 13.09 0.33
C THR A 137 -8.62 13.57 1.55
N VAL A 138 -7.37 13.98 1.33
CA VAL A 138 -6.52 14.53 2.39
C VAL A 138 -5.58 15.60 1.84
N THR A 139 -5.27 16.62 2.66
CA THR A 139 -4.19 17.57 2.41
C THR A 139 -2.96 17.15 3.20
N THR A 140 -1.83 17.07 2.52
CA THR A 140 -0.55 16.60 3.06
C THR A 140 0.55 17.65 2.85
N GLY A 141 1.73 17.45 3.42
CA GLY A 141 2.92 18.24 3.10
C GLY A 141 3.39 18.08 1.64
N CYS A 142 2.95 17.03 0.95
CA CYS A 142 3.25 16.76 -0.45
C CYS A 142 2.19 17.28 -1.43
N GLY A 143 1.01 17.70 -0.95
CA GLY A 143 -0.08 18.22 -1.78
C GLY A 143 -1.46 17.77 -1.32
N TYR A 144 -2.44 17.93 -2.23
CA TYR A 144 -3.80 17.46 -2.04
C TYR A 144 -3.99 16.12 -2.76
N GLU A 145 -4.40 15.10 -2.02
CA GLU A 145 -4.44 13.73 -2.51
C GLU A 145 -5.85 13.13 -2.40
N GLN A 146 -6.18 12.22 -3.30
CA GLN A 146 -7.42 11.46 -3.30
C GLN A 146 -7.10 9.97 -3.11
N ALA A 147 -7.69 9.33 -2.12
CA ALA A 147 -7.47 7.92 -1.79
C ALA A 147 -7.65 6.98 -2.99
N LYS A 148 -8.67 7.24 -3.81
CA LYS A 148 -8.98 6.42 -5.00
C LYS A 148 -7.85 6.37 -6.03
N CYS A 149 -6.98 7.38 -6.04
CA CYS A 149 -5.89 7.50 -7.00
C CYS A 149 -4.55 7.08 -6.42
N MET A 150 -4.42 7.09 -5.08
CA MET A 150 -3.13 7.01 -4.40
C MET A 150 -2.88 5.68 -3.70
N GLY A 151 -3.93 5.04 -3.17
CA GLY A 151 -3.73 3.98 -2.19
C GLY A 151 -3.07 4.48 -0.89
N PRO A 152 -2.51 3.59 -0.05
CA PRO A 152 -1.59 3.95 1.03
C PRO A 152 -0.34 4.62 0.47
N PHE A 153 0.23 5.62 1.18
CA PHE A 153 1.46 6.28 0.74
C PHE A 153 2.20 6.99 1.88
N TYR A 154 3.51 7.17 1.71
CA TYR A 154 4.33 8.00 2.57
C TYR A 154 4.57 9.38 1.93
N CYS A 155 4.46 10.45 2.72
CA CYS A 155 4.82 11.80 2.31
C CYS A 155 6.06 12.27 3.07
N ASN A 156 7.15 12.51 2.35
CA ASN A 156 8.40 13.02 2.92
C ASN A 156 8.32 14.50 3.34
N GLY A 157 7.35 15.26 2.81
CA GLY A 157 7.15 16.68 3.14
C GLY A 157 6.66 16.93 4.56
N ASP A 158 6.00 15.95 5.18
CA ASP A 158 5.50 16.02 6.56
C ASP A 158 5.77 14.74 7.37
N GLU A 159 6.58 13.83 6.82
CA GLU A 159 7.02 12.58 7.45
C GLU A 159 5.86 11.72 7.95
N SER A 160 4.83 11.61 7.12
CA SER A 160 3.60 10.94 7.50
C SER A 160 3.22 9.83 6.52
N VAL A 161 2.73 8.72 7.06
CA VAL A 161 2.09 7.63 6.33
C VAL A 161 0.59 7.92 6.26
N TYR A 162 -0.02 7.82 5.08
CA TYR A 162 -1.42 8.13 4.84
C TYR A 162 -2.18 6.89 4.39
N ILE A 163 -3.28 6.58 5.08
CA ILE A 163 -4.11 5.41 4.80
C ILE A 163 -5.60 5.78 4.81
N ASP A 164 -6.28 5.52 3.69
CA ASP A 164 -7.74 5.38 3.67
C ASP A 164 -8.09 3.92 3.93
N ILE A 165 -8.72 3.65 5.08
CA ILE A 165 -9.04 2.27 5.50
C ILE A 165 -10.03 1.61 4.54
N ASP A 166 -11.06 2.32 4.08
CA ASP A 166 -12.06 1.77 3.17
C ASP A 166 -11.42 1.35 1.85
N GLN A 167 -10.60 2.22 1.29
CA GLN A 167 -9.90 1.97 0.05
C GLN A 167 -8.88 0.83 0.20
N MET A 168 -8.09 0.83 1.28
CA MET A 168 -7.11 -0.23 1.56
C MET A 168 -7.81 -1.59 1.69
N VAL A 169 -8.82 -1.72 2.55
CA VAL A 169 -9.52 -3.00 2.78
C VAL A 169 -10.20 -3.48 1.50
N SER A 170 -10.91 -2.61 0.77
CA SER A 170 -11.61 -3.00 -0.45
C SER A 170 -10.67 -3.44 -1.56
N SER A 171 -9.56 -2.72 -1.76
CA SER A 171 -8.57 -3.03 -2.80
C SER A 171 -7.92 -4.39 -2.56
N TYR A 172 -7.43 -4.65 -1.36
CA TYR A 172 -6.73 -5.89 -1.06
C TYR A 172 -7.68 -7.10 -0.98
N THR A 173 -8.88 -6.94 -0.43
CA THR A 173 -9.91 -8.00 -0.46
C THR A 173 -10.25 -8.41 -1.89
N SER A 174 -10.23 -7.48 -2.83
CA SER A 174 -10.46 -7.78 -4.26
C SER A 174 -9.34 -8.61 -4.90
N MET A 175 -8.15 -8.62 -4.30
CA MET A 175 -6.98 -9.36 -4.80
C MET A 175 -6.97 -10.83 -4.37
N GLY A 176 -7.71 -11.21 -3.33
CA GLY A 176 -7.83 -12.60 -2.88
C GLY A 176 -8.00 -12.78 -1.37
N ASP A 177 -7.44 -13.87 -0.84
CA ASP A 177 -7.51 -14.22 0.58
C ASP A 177 -6.53 -13.37 1.39
N VAL A 178 -7.06 -12.47 2.19
CA VAL A 178 -6.31 -11.44 2.92
C VAL A 178 -6.26 -11.77 4.41
N CYS A 179 -5.09 -11.60 5.01
CA CYS A 179 -4.86 -11.74 6.45
C CYS A 179 -4.30 -10.43 7.04
N ASP A 180 -4.14 -10.37 8.36
CA ASP A 180 -3.63 -9.18 9.04
C ASP A 180 -2.22 -8.80 8.57
N LEU A 181 -1.35 -9.78 8.31
CA LEU A 181 0.01 -9.52 7.84
C LEU A 181 0.05 -8.77 6.51
N VAL A 182 -0.95 -8.96 5.63
CA VAL A 182 -1.04 -8.21 4.35
C VAL A 182 -1.23 -6.71 4.61
N TYR A 183 -2.09 -6.34 5.57
CA TYR A 183 -2.29 -4.94 5.94
C TYR A 183 -1.11 -4.37 6.74
N ALA A 184 -0.52 -5.20 7.59
CA ALA A 184 0.66 -4.82 8.37
C ALA A 184 1.89 -4.59 7.48
N GLU A 185 2.06 -5.41 6.42
CA GLU A 185 3.11 -5.26 5.42
C GLU A 185 3.00 -3.92 4.68
N ILE A 186 1.79 -3.46 4.37
CA ILE A 186 1.59 -2.14 3.75
C ILE A 186 2.16 -1.04 4.65
N ILE A 187 1.83 -1.06 5.95
CA ILE A 187 2.37 -0.08 6.90
C ILE A 187 3.88 -0.22 7.03
N GLY A 188 4.39 -1.46 7.07
CA GLY A 188 5.83 -1.74 7.08
C GLY A 188 6.56 -1.18 5.87
N HIS A 189 5.95 -1.26 4.69
CA HIS A 189 6.45 -0.72 3.42
C HIS A 189 6.50 0.82 3.45
N GLU A 190 5.39 1.48 3.83
CA GLU A 190 5.35 2.94 3.91
C GLU A 190 6.30 3.51 4.98
N VAL A 191 6.46 2.78 6.11
CA VAL A 191 7.48 3.09 7.11
C VAL A 191 8.88 2.81 6.55
N GLY A 192 9.04 1.85 5.65
CA GLY A 192 10.27 1.62 4.88
C GLY A 192 10.70 2.88 4.13
N HIS A 193 9.78 3.53 3.41
CA HIS A 193 10.05 4.82 2.74
C HIS A 193 10.41 5.94 3.72
N HIS A 194 9.79 5.97 4.91
CA HIS A 194 10.20 6.90 5.95
C HIS A 194 11.65 6.68 6.39
N VAL A 195 12.07 5.44 6.55
CA VAL A 195 13.45 5.10 6.91
C VAL A 195 14.43 5.44 5.79
N GLU A 196 14.08 5.16 4.54
CA GLU A 196 14.86 5.58 3.37
C GLU A 196 15.06 7.11 3.34
N HIS A 197 13.99 7.87 3.63
CA HIS A 197 14.06 9.33 3.76
C HIS A 197 15.03 9.75 4.87
N LEU A 198 14.90 9.19 6.08
CA LEU A 198 15.78 9.50 7.22
C LEU A 198 17.25 9.16 6.96
N ARG A 199 17.53 8.14 6.15
CA ARG A 199 18.88 7.68 5.80
C ARG A 199 19.46 8.32 4.55
N GLY A 200 18.70 9.18 3.86
CA GLY A 200 19.09 9.76 2.56
C GLY A 200 19.16 8.74 1.42
N GLU A 201 18.51 7.59 1.57
CA GLU A 201 18.51 6.51 0.58
C GLU A 201 17.63 6.83 -0.64
N MET A 202 16.70 7.80 -0.49
CA MET A 202 15.88 8.35 -1.58
C MET A 202 16.55 9.50 -2.35
N ASP A 203 17.68 10.02 -1.86
CA ASP A 203 18.30 11.26 -2.42
C ASP A 203 18.65 11.13 -3.91
N LYS A 204 19.12 9.94 -4.31
CA LYS A 204 19.45 9.68 -5.71
C LYS A 204 18.22 9.70 -6.61
N MET A 205 17.11 9.11 -6.17
CA MET A 205 15.83 9.15 -6.90
C MET A 205 15.35 10.60 -7.04
N MET A 206 15.44 11.39 -5.95
CA MET A 206 15.08 12.81 -5.94
C MET A 206 15.96 13.64 -6.88
N GLU A 207 17.26 13.37 -6.90
CA GLU A 207 18.20 14.00 -7.83
C GLU A 207 17.85 13.68 -9.28
N MET A 208 17.51 12.44 -9.61
CA MET A 208 17.09 12.05 -10.95
C MET A 208 15.79 12.74 -11.37
N ALA A 209 14.81 12.84 -10.45
CA ALA A 209 13.57 13.57 -10.68
C ALA A 209 13.84 15.05 -11.02
N TYR A 210 14.72 15.69 -10.25
CA TYR A 210 15.08 17.11 -10.44
C TYR A 210 15.83 17.34 -11.77
N ARG A 211 16.80 16.47 -12.11
CA ARG A 211 17.67 16.65 -13.30
C ARG A 211 17.00 16.27 -14.60
N TYR A 212 16.25 15.19 -14.61
CA TYR A 212 15.77 14.55 -15.85
C TYR A 212 14.24 14.46 -15.94
N GLY A 213 13.54 14.83 -14.87
CA GLY A 213 12.08 14.65 -14.77
C GLY A 213 11.69 13.25 -14.33
N GLN A 214 10.47 13.12 -13.82
CA GLN A 214 9.95 11.90 -13.18
C GLN A 214 9.56 10.81 -14.19
N GLU A 215 9.44 11.13 -15.47
CA GLU A 215 9.19 10.16 -16.54
C GLU A 215 10.49 9.61 -17.16
N SER A 216 11.63 10.11 -16.69
CA SER A 216 12.91 9.68 -17.24
C SER A 216 13.26 8.27 -16.80
N THR A 217 13.92 7.52 -17.70
CA THR A 217 14.44 6.18 -17.38
C THR A 217 15.34 6.19 -16.13
N GLN A 218 16.08 7.28 -15.92
CA GLN A 218 16.94 7.45 -14.75
C GLN A 218 16.13 7.50 -13.47
N PHE A 219 15.08 8.31 -13.43
CA PHE A 219 14.17 8.38 -12.28
C PHE A 219 13.45 7.05 -12.05
N LEU A 220 12.84 6.47 -13.09
CA LEU A 220 12.08 5.23 -12.99
C LEU A 220 12.91 4.06 -12.43
N LYS A 221 14.18 3.96 -12.83
CA LYS A 221 15.08 2.94 -12.29
C LYS A 221 15.40 3.14 -10.81
N GLU A 222 15.60 4.37 -10.37
CA GLU A 222 15.85 4.64 -8.95
C GLU A 222 14.54 4.51 -8.14
N SER A 223 13.37 4.84 -8.71
CA SER A 223 12.07 4.56 -8.10
C SER A 223 11.89 3.07 -7.82
N VAL A 224 12.15 2.20 -8.80
CA VAL A 224 12.10 0.74 -8.57
C VAL A 224 13.05 0.31 -7.44
N ARG A 225 14.23 0.91 -7.30
CA ARG A 225 15.16 0.56 -6.21
C ARG A 225 14.61 0.90 -4.84
N THR A 226 14.03 2.10 -4.69
CA THR A 226 13.42 2.52 -3.42
C THR A 226 12.22 1.63 -3.07
N GLU A 227 11.37 1.31 -4.02
CA GLU A 227 10.24 0.41 -3.81
C GLU A 227 10.67 -0.99 -3.34
N LEU A 228 11.69 -1.57 -3.98
CA LEU A 228 12.21 -2.88 -3.61
C LEU A 228 12.94 -2.86 -2.25
N LEU A 229 13.56 -1.73 -1.89
CA LEU A 229 14.16 -1.56 -0.57
C LEU A 229 13.10 -1.41 0.52
N ALA A 230 12.01 -0.69 0.26
CA ALA A 230 10.87 -0.61 1.16
C ALA A 230 10.21 -1.99 1.38
N ASP A 231 10.03 -2.80 0.31
CA ASP A 231 9.57 -4.18 0.44
C ASP A 231 10.53 -5.03 1.31
N TYR A 232 11.83 -4.88 1.12
CA TYR A 232 12.84 -5.57 1.93
C TYR A 232 12.76 -5.15 3.40
N TYR A 233 12.61 -3.86 3.69
CA TYR A 233 12.47 -3.33 5.04
C TYR A 233 11.18 -3.81 5.72
N ALA A 234 10.08 -3.89 4.99
CA ALA A 234 8.84 -4.51 5.47
C ALA A 234 9.05 -5.98 5.83
N GLY A 235 9.81 -6.71 5.02
CA GLY A 235 10.21 -8.10 5.31
C GLY A 235 11.05 -8.21 6.58
N CYS A 236 12.05 -7.34 6.77
CA CYS A 236 12.86 -7.31 8.00
C CYS A 236 12.02 -7.04 9.25
N TRP A 237 11.08 -6.10 9.15
CA TRP A 237 10.14 -5.86 10.25
C TRP A 237 9.28 -7.11 10.54
N ALA A 238 8.76 -7.79 9.53
CA ALA A 238 7.97 -9.01 9.72
C ALA A 238 8.80 -10.13 10.37
N HIS A 239 10.09 -10.24 10.04
CA HIS A 239 11.03 -11.12 10.74
C HIS A 239 11.13 -10.79 12.24
N PHE A 240 11.35 -9.51 12.57
CA PHE A 240 11.41 -9.03 13.95
C PHE A 240 10.10 -9.33 14.70
N GLU A 241 8.97 -9.04 14.11
CA GLU A 241 7.64 -9.27 14.68
C GLU A 241 7.44 -10.76 15.01
N GLN A 242 7.81 -11.65 14.08
CA GLN A 242 7.72 -13.09 14.30
C GLN A 242 8.72 -13.58 15.35
N ALA A 243 9.97 -13.12 15.30
CA ALA A 243 11.02 -13.54 16.24
C ALA A 243 10.72 -13.09 17.68
N ARG A 244 10.20 -11.86 17.84
CA ARG A 244 9.97 -11.27 19.15
C ARG A 244 8.66 -11.71 19.80
N PHE A 245 7.59 -11.88 19.02
CA PHE A 245 6.25 -12.06 19.54
C PHE A 245 5.60 -13.38 19.11
N GLY A 246 6.14 -14.05 18.10
CA GLY A 246 5.50 -15.25 17.52
C GLY A 246 4.06 -14.96 17.10
N SER A 247 3.81 -13.74 16.59
CA SER A 247 2.48 -13.23 16.31
C SER A 247 1.95 -13.62 14.94
N ILE A 248 2.84 -14.00 14.01
CA ILE A 248 2.53 -14.31 12.61
C ILE A 248 2.51 -15.82 12.43
N SER A 249 1.48 -16.36 11.82
CA SER A 249 1.39 -17.78 11.46
C SER A 249 2.06 -18.07 10.11
N ASP A 250 2.45 -19.33 9.88
CA ASP A 250 2.98 -19.77 8.56
C ASP A 250 1.95 -19.53 7.44
N ASP A 251 0.65 -19.65 7.74
CA ASP A 251 -0.42 -19.40 6.76
C ASP A 251 -0.50 -17.91 6.38
N GLU A 252 -0.33 -17.01 7.33
CA GLU A 252 -0.27 -15.56 7.04
C GLU A 252 0.94 -15.21 6.21
N ILE A 253 2.12 -15.79 6.51
CA ILE A 253 3.33 -15.61 5.68
C ILE A 253 3.05 -16.08 4.25
N ARG A 254 2.47 -17.27 4.08
CA ARG A 254 2.13 -17.81 2.76
C ARG A 254 1.14 -16.91 2.02
N LYS A 255 0.05 -16.50 2.65
CA LYS A 255 -0.97 -15.61 2.05
C LYS A 255 -0.36 -14.27 1.62
N THR A 256 0.49 -13.68 2.45
CA THR A 256 1.18 -12.43 2.12
C THR A 256 2.10 -12.61 0.93
N LEU A 257 2.93 -13.67 0.91
CA LEU A 257 3.80 -13.98 -0.21
C LEU A 257 3.02 -14.27 -1.50
N ASP A 258 1.84 -14.89 -1.44
CA ASP A 258 0.96 -15.14 -2.59
C ASP A 258 0.32 -13.85 -3.15
N LEU A 259 0.23 -12.78 -2.33
CA LEU A 259 -0.31 -11.48 -2.74
C LEU A 259 0.77 -10.53 -3.28
N MET A 260 2.01 -10.63 -2.83
CA MET A 260 3.11 -9.76 -3.29
C MET A 260 3.22 -9.65 -4.81
N PRO A 261 3.16 -10.75 -5.60
CA PRO A 261 3.20 -10.65 -7.06
C PRO A 261 2.10 -9.78 -7.68
N LYS A 262 0.96 -9.59 -7.00
CA LYS A 262 -0.15 -8.79 -7.52
C LYS A 262 0.06 -7.29 -7.35
N LYS A 263 1.14 -6.89 -6.67
CA LYS A 263 1.58 -5.50 -6.49
C LYS A 263 2.62 -5.06 -7.53
N GLY A 264 3.15 -5.98 -8.36
CA GLY A 264 4.12 -5.66 -9.40
C GLY A 264 3.51 -4.93 -10.59
N ASP A 265 4.27 -4.02 -11.19
CA ASP A 265 3.84 -3.23 -12.34
C ASP A 265 3.44 -4.11 -13.54
N ASP A 266 4.14 -5.23 -13.75
CA ASP A 266 3.83 -6.20 -14.79
C ASP A 266 2.43 -6.82 -14.63
N TYR A 267 2.07 -7.20 -13.41
CA TYR A 267 0.73 -7.72 -13.11
C TYR A 267 -0.34 -6.63 -13.27
N ILE A 268 -0.10 -5.46 -12.69
CA ILE A 268 -1.05 -4.33 -12.70
C ILE A 268 -1.32 -3.89 -14.13
N GLN A 269 -0.27 -3.65 -14.93
CA GLN A 269 -0.39 -3.24 -16.32
C GLN A 269 -1.06 -4.30 -17.18
N LYS A 270 -0.67 -5.58 -17.02
CA LYS A 270 -1.31 -6.67 -17.78
C LYS A 270 -2.81 -6.76 -17.50
N LYS A 271 -3.23 -6.58 -16.24
CA LYS A 271 -4.63 -6.61 -15.83
C LYS A 271 -5.40 -5.39 -16.34
N ALA A 272 -4.79 -4.20 -16.30
CA ALA A 272 -5.45 -2.95 -16.61
C ALA A 272 -5.55 -2.67 -18.13
N GLN A 273 -4.47 -2.92 -18.88
CA GLN A 273 -4.33 -2.54 -20.28
C GLN A 273 -4.07 -3.70 -21.25
N GLY A 274 -3.87 -4.93 -20.74
CA GLY A 274 -3.66 -6.12 -21.54
C GLY A 274 -2.22 -6.35 -22.03
N TYR A 275 -1.31 -5.39 -21.86
CA TYR A 275 0.12 -5.50 -22.22
C TYR A 275 1.00 -4.95 -21.10
N ILE A 276 2.31 -5.22 -21.18
CA ILE A 276 3.32 -4.79 -20.21
C ILE A 276 4.29 -3.85 -20.91
N ASN A 277 4.61 -2.72 -20.26
CA ASN A 277 5.64 -1.76 -20.68
C ASN A 277 6.72 -1.64 -19.59
N PRO A 278 7.81 -2.40 -19.64
CA PRO A 278 8.84 -2.39 -18.60
C PRO A 278 9.54 -1.04 -18.43
N ASP A 279 9.60 -0.22 -19.49
CA ASP A 279 10.25 1.10 -19.44
C ASP A 279 9.47 2.13 -18.60
N SER A 280 8.24 1.81 -18.20
CA SER A 280 7.39 2.65 -17.36
C SER A 280 7.20 2.10 -15.94
N PHE A 281 7.97 1.12 -15.53
CA PHE A 281 7.88 0.57 -14.18
C PHE A 281 8.37 1.58 -13.14
N THR A 282 7.61 1.69 -12.08
CA THR A 282 7.89 2.54 -10.91
C THR A 282 8.11 1.73 -9.65
N HIS A 283 7.46 0.54 -9.54
CA HIS A 283 7.51 -0.34 -8.36
C HIS A 283 8.31 -1.62 -8.61
N GLY A 284 8.60 -1.94 -9.87
CA GLY A 284 9.26 -3.18 -10.25
C GLY A 284 8.30 -4.32 -10.58
N THR A 285 8.86 -5.47 -10.94
CA THR A 285 8.09 -6.66 -11.33
C THR A 285 7.52 -7.39 -10.13
N SER A 286 6.48 -8.18 -10.38
CA SER A 286 5.88 -9.13 -9.43
C SER A 286 6.93 -10.01 -8.74
N GLU A 287 7.90 -10.51 -9.52
CA GLU A 287 8.97 -11.36 -8.98
C GLU A 287 9.95 -10.58 -8.11
N GLN A 288 10.34 -9.36 -8.52
CA GLN A 288 11.25 -8.51 -7.76
C GLN A 288 10.64 -8.18 -6.39
N ARG A 289 9.40 -7.70 -6.33
CA ARG A 289 8.70 -7.38 -5.08
C ARG A 289 8.59 -8.58 -4.16
N TYR A 290 8.14 -9.74 -4.67
CA TYR A 290 8.11 -10.99 -3.93
C TYR A 290 9.49 -11.37 -3.37
N ARG A 291 10.51 -11.35 -4.24
CA ARG A 291 11.87 -11.76 -3.88
C ARG A 291 12.47 -10.89 -2.78
N TRP A 292 12.33 -9.58 -2.87
CA TRP A 292 12.93 -8.66 -1.91
C TRP A 292 12.22 -8.65 -0.57
N PHE A 293 10.89 -8.67 -0.54
CA PHE A 293 10.16 -8.88 0.70
C PHE A 293 10.55 -10.20 1.38
N LYS A 294 10.57 -11.31 0.63
CA LYS A 294 10.98 -12.61 1.14
C LYS A 294 12.40 -12.62 1.69
N LYS A 295 13.36 -11.98 1.00
CA LYS A 295 14.74 -11.86 1.49
C LYS A 295 14.80 -11.07 2.80
N GLY A 296 14.05 -10.01 2.95
CA GLY A 296 13.95 -9.26 4.19
C GLY A 296 13.39 -10.11 5.33
N LEU A 297 12.31 -10.85 5.05
CA LEU A 297 11.68 -11.77 6.00
C LEU A 297 12.64 -12.90 6.45
N GLU A 298 13.46 -13.43 5.55
CA GLU A 298 14.44 -14.48 5.86
C GLU A 298 15.67 -13.93 6.60
N SER A 299 16.11 -12.72 6.27
CA SER A 299 17.34 -12.10 6.81
C SER A 299 17.13 -11.42 8.16
N GLY A 300 16.09 -10.58 8.28
CA GLY A 300 15.89 -9.69 9.43
C GLY A 300 16.95 -8.59 9.58
N ASP A 301 17.89 -8.44 8.65
CA ASP A 301 18.98 -7.45 8.69
C ASP A 301 18.75 -6.32 7.67
N PRO A 302 18.31 -5.12 8.11
CA PRO A 302 18.09 -4.01 7.19
C PRO A 302 19.35 -3.54 6.45
N ALA A 303 20.54 -3.72 7.04
CA ALA A 303 21.79 -3.28 6.42
C ALA A 303 22.10 -4.06 5.13
N ALA A 304 21.75 -5.35 5.08
CA ALA A 304 21.98 -6.21 3.93
C ALA A 304 21.11 -5.79 2.71
N GLY A 305 19.93 -5.18 2.93
CA GLY A 305 19.05 -4.70 1.84
C GLY A 305 19.63 -3.54 1.04
N ARG A 306 20.53 -2.75 1.63
CA ARG A 306 21.10 -1.56 0.99
C ARG A 306 21.90 -1.86 -0.30
N VAL A 307 22.24 -3.14 -0.54
CA VAL A 307 22.81 -3.58 -1.80
C VAL A 307 21.92 -3.27 -3.01
N ILE A 308 20.61 -3.19 -2.82
CA ILE A 308 19.60 -2.80 -3.84
C ILE A 308 19.95 -1.46 -4.49
N LEU A 309 20.46 -0.50 -3.69
CA LEU A 309 20.75 0.85 -4.17
C LEU A 309 21.95 0.91 -5.12
N THR A 310 22.82 -0.10 -5.12
CA THR A 310 24.10 -0.07 -5.85
C THR A 310 24.31 -1.23 -6.82
N MET A 311 23.57 -2.33 -6.68
CA MET A 311 23.72 -3.48 -7.57
C MET A 311 23.28 -3.15 -9.01
N PRO A 312 23.79 -3.88 -10.03
CA PRO A 312 23.30 -3.71 -11.40
C PRO A 312 21.78 -3.85 -11.49
N TYR A 313 21.14 -2.98 -12.31
CA TYR A 313 19.67 -2.93 -12.38
C TYR A 313 19.05 -4.24 -12.89
N ASP A 314 19.72 -4.91 -13.79
CA ASP A 314 19.33 -6.21 -14.36
C ASP A 314 19.45 -7.40 -13.37
N GLN A 315 20.01 -7.14 -12.17
CA GLN A 315 20.14 -8.12 -11.10
C GLN A 315 19.16 -7.88 -9.92
N LEU A 316 18.36 -6.82 -10.00
CA LEU A 316 17.36 -6.51 -9.00
C LEU A 316 16.29 -7.57 -8.82
#